data_8373d02ef17b90d879f62201e6977715
#
_entry.id   8373d02ef17b90d879f62201e6977715
#
_cell.length_a   1.000
_cell.length_b   1.000
_cell.length_c   1.000
_cell.angle_alpha   90.00
_cell.angle_beta   90.00
_cell.angle_gamma   90.00
#
_symmetry.space_group_name_H-M   'P 1'
#
loop_
_entity.id
_entity.type
_entity.pdbx_description
1 polymer ?
#
loop_
_entity_poly.entity_id
_entity_poly.type
_entity_poly.pdbx_seq_one_letter_code
_entity_poly.pdbx_strand_id
1 'polypeptide(L)'
;ITSEDVFDDWKAIYKRERFINELLSPDLKFIEALNYSKYLAEETEYITMHKTKGSSIQNVIVVMDEFFWNEYKFSSLYSPESDTNNNRVINSKKLIYVACSRAITGLICVKVLTPNEVEPFKTTFPQAEEIL
;
A
#
# COMPACT_ATOMS: atom_id res chain seq x y z
N ILE A 1 29.29 -22.80 -5.22
CA ILE A 1 27.83 -22.70 -5.45
C ILE A 1 27.19 -23.54 -4.36
N THR A 2 26.47 -22.93 -3.45
CA THR A 2 25.78 -23.64 -2.38
C THR A 2 24.46 -24.25 -2.92
N SER A 3 23.91 -25.25 -2.23
CA SER A 3 22.59 -25.79 -2.59
C SER A 3 21.47 -24.74 -2.50
N GLU A 4 21.65 -23.73 -1.68
CA GLU A 4 20.75 -22.60 -1.50
C GLU A 4 20.74 -21.66 -2.73
N ASP A 5 21.93 -21.37 -3.28
CA ASP A 5 22.08 -20.56 -4.50
C ASP A 5 21.35 -21.20 -5.70
N VAL A 6 21.47 -22.53 -5.83
CA VAL A 6 20.79 -23.29 -6.89
C VAL A 6 19.27 -23.26 -6.73
N PHE A 7 18.78 -23.35 -5.48
CA PHE A 7 17.35 -23.31 -5.20
C PHE A 7 16.73 -21.94 -5.51
N ASP A 8 17.43 -20.88 -5.19
CA ASP A 8 16.95 -19.51 -5.47
C ASP A 8 16.96 -19.19 -6.97
N ASP A 9 17.92 -19.68 -7.72
CA ASP A 9 17.96 -19.60 -9.19
C ASP A 9 16.77 -20.34 -9.81
N TRP A 10 16.48 -21.57 -9.37
CA TRP A 10 15.32 -22.34 -9.81
C TRP A 10 14.01 -21.62 -9.51
N LYS A 11 13.89 -21.02 -8.33
CA LYS A 11 12.70 -20.26 -7.92
C LYS A 11 12.47 -19.01 -8.77
N ALA A 12 13.56 -18.34 -9.17
CA ALA A 12 13.51 -17.19 -10.07
C ALA A 12 13.07 -17.59 -11.47
N ILE A 13 13.61 -18.69 -12.01
CA ILE A 13 13.24 -19.25 -13.32
C ILE A 13 11.77 -19.66 -13.32
N TYR A 14 11.32 -20.40 -12.29
CA TYR A 14 9.92 -20.85 -12.17
C TYR A 14 8.93 -19.66 -12.12
N LYS A 15 9.24 -18.62 -11.36
CA LYS A 15 8.41 -17.41 -11.30
C LYS A 15 8.32 -16.71 -12.65
N ARG A 16 9.43 -16.65 -13.38
CA ARG A 16 9.51 -16.05 -14.73
C ARG A 16 8.70 -16.84 -15.74
N GLU A 17 8.84 -18.16 -15.77
CA GLU A 17 8.07 -19.04 -16.67
C GLU A 17 6.58 -18.98 -16.38
N ARG A 18 6.19 -18.99 -15.11
CA ARG A 18 4.80 -18.84 -14.72
C ARG A 18 4.23 -17.50 -15.18
N PHE A 19 4.96 -16.41 -14.98
CA PHE A 19 4.56 -15.08 -15.43
C PHE A 19 4.37 -15.03 -16.95
N ILE A 20 5.30 -15.61 -17.72
CA ILE A 20 5.20 -15.66 -19.18
C ILE A 20 3.98 -16.49 -19.63
N ASN A 21 3.76 -17.63 -19.00
CA ASN A 21 2.60 -18.48 -19.32
C ASN A 21 1.28 -17.78 -18.97
N GLU A 22 1.18 -17.08 -17.87
CA GLU A 22 0.02 -16.28 -17.51
C GLU A 22 -0.18 -15.11 -18.50
N LEU A 23 0.89 -14.43 -18.90
CA LEU A 23 0.85 -13.32 -19.87
C LEU A 23 0.40 -13.77 -21.28
N LEU A 24 0.76 -14.99 -21.66
CA LEU A 24 0.38 -15.59 -22.95
C LEU A 24 -0.91 -16.44 -22.86
N SER A 25 -1.58 -16.41 -21.73
CA SER A 25 -2.86 -17.10 -21.55
C SER A 25 -3.90 -16.56 -22.52
N PRO A 26 -4.72 -17.43 -23.17
CA PRO A 26 -5.81 -16.99 -24.04
C PRO A 26 -6.89 -16.18 -23.32
N ASP A 27 -6.92 -16.25 -21.99
CA ASP A 27 -7.86 -15.49 -21.15
C ASP A 27 -7.43 -14.04 -20.96
N LEU A 28 -6.14 -13.72 -21.21
CA LEU A 28 -5.59 -12.38 -21.04
C LEU A 28 -5.72 -11.58 -22.34
N LYS A 29 -6.50 -10.53 -22.30
CA LYS A 29 -6.67 -9.68 -23.49
C LYS A 29 -5.42 -8.83 -23.71
N PHE A 30 -4.97 -8.70 -24.94
CA PHE A 30 -3.82 -7.87 -25.30
C PHE A 30 -3.92 -6.44 -24.78
N ILE A 31 -5.13 -5.88 -24.66
CA ILE A 31 -5.36 -4.55 -24.09
C ILE A 31 -4.94 -4.48 -22.60
N GLU A 32 -5.02 -5.58 -21.86
CA GLU A 32 -4.58 -5.60 -20.44
C GLU A 32 -3.06 -5.51 -20.32
N ALA A 33 -2.35 -6.19 -21.23
CA ALA A 33 -0.89 -6.06 -21.32
C ALA A 33 -0.46 -4.63 -21.69
N LEU A 34 -1.17 -3.98 -22.63
CA LEU A 34 -0.95 -2.58 -22.98
C LEU A 34 -1.25 -1.63 -21.81
N ASN A 35 -2.35 -1.85 -21.09
CA ASN A 35 -2.69 -1.05 -19.92
C ASN A 35 -1.66 -1.22 -18.79
N TYR A 36 -1.14 -2.44 -18.60
CA TYR A 36 -0.06 -2.69 -17.65
C TYR A 36 1.24 -2.00 -18.07
N SER A 37 1.57 -2.01 -19.37
CA SER A 37 2.72 -1.28 -19.91
C SER A 37 2.60 0.23 -19.66
N LYS A 38 1.42 0.82 -19.90
CA LYS A 38 1.14 2.23 -19.60
C LYS A 38 1.25 2.53 -18.10
N TYR A 39 0.77 1.63 -17.25
CA TYR A 39 0.92 1.76 -15.79
C TYR A 39 2.40 1.78 -15.37
N LEU A 40 3.23 0.89 -15.95
CA LEU A 40 4.67 0.87 -15.69
C LEU A 40 5.38 2.12 -16.20
N ALA A 41 4.94 2.67 -17.33
CA ALA A 41 5.46 3.91 -17.92
C ALA A 41 4.91 5.19 -17.25
N GLU A 42 4.04 5.05 -16.24
CA GLU A 42 3.38 6.17 -15.54
C GLU A 42 2.47 7.03 -16.44
N GLU A 43 1.97 6.44 -17.51
CA GLU A 43 1.05 7.08 -18.46
C GLU A 43 -0.43 6.87 -18.10
N THR A 44 -0.71 6.47 -16.85
CA THR A 44 -2.06 6.25 -16.33
C THR A 44 -2.41 7.33 -15.30
N GLU A 45 -3.71 7.49 -15.03
CA GLU A 45 -4.21 8.36 -13.94
C GLU A 45 -3.85 7.82 -12.55
N TYR A 46 -3.31 6.60 -12.46
CA TYR A 46 -2.93 5.94 -11.22
C TYR A 46 -1.42 5.94 -11.06
N ILE A 47 -0.96 6.37 -9.89
CA ILE A 47 0.45 6.41 -9.51
C ILE A 47 0.61 5.84 -8.10
N THR A 48 1.70 5.14 -7.84
CA THR A 48 1.96 4.64 -6.48
C THR A 48 2.26 5.80 -5.53
N MET A 49 1.86 5.67 -4.27
CA MET A 49 2.04 6.70 -3.25
C MET A 49 3.51 7.12 -3.09
N HIS A 50 4.46 6.18 -3.20
CA HIS A 50 5.89 6.50 -3.13
C HIS A 50 6.37 7.40 -4.28
N LYS A 51 5.76 7.29 -5.45
CA LYS A 51 6.07 8.13 -6.61
C LYS A 51 5.47 9.54 -6.53
N THR A 52 4.47 9.75 -5.66
CA THR A 52 3.93 11.09 -5.39
C THR A 52 4.85 11.95 -4.52
N LYS A 53 5.98 11.40 -4.04
CA LYS A 53 6.93 12.14 -3.22
C LYS A 53 7.45 13.36 -3.97
N GLY A 54 7.26 14.55 -3.37
CA GLY A 54 7.64 15.83 -4.00
C GLY A 54 6.52 16.49 -4.80
N SER A 55 5.41 15.80 -5.12
CA SER A 55 4.23 16.43 -5.72
C SER A 55 3.38 17.12 -4.66
N SER A 56 2.54 18.05 -5.10
CA SER A 56 1.56 18.77 -4.26
C SER A 56 0.18 18.61 -4.89
N ILE A 57 -0.80 18.22 -4.08
CA ILE A 57 -2.17 17.90 -4.50
C ILE A 57 -3.13 18.76 -3.69
N GLN A 58 -4.08 19.43 -4.33
CA GLN A 58 -5.00 20.36 -3.66
C GLN A 58 -5.76 19.67 -2.53
N ASN A 59 -6.44 18.58 -2.83
CA ASN A 59 -7.25 17.82 -1.88
C ASN A 59 -6.85 16.36 -1.92
N VAL A 60 -6.60 15.75 -0.78
CA VAL A 60 -6.16 14.37 -0.63
C VAL A 60 -7.11 13.62 0.29
N ILE A 61 -7.54 12.45 -0.14
CA ILE A 61 -8.23 11.48 0.71
C ILE A 61 -7.28 10.31 0.93
N VAL A 62 -6.96 10.03 2.18
CA VAL A 62 -6.10 8.91 2.58
C VAL A 62 -6.97 7.82 3.18
N VAL A 63 -7.04 6.67 2.51
CA VAL A 63 -7.73 5.49 3.02
C VAL A 63 -6.72 4.59 3.73
N MET A 64 -6.87 4.45 5.04
CA MET A 64 -6.00 3.62 5.87
C MET A 64 -6.55 2.20 5.93
N ASP A 65 -6.45 1.46 4.82
CA ASP A 65 -6.81 0.06 4.76
C ASP A 65 -5.57 -0.82 4.97
N GLU A 66 -5.70 -1.84 5.81
CA GLU A 66 -4.63 -2.79 6.13
C GLU A 66 -5.00 -4.26 5.86
N PHE A 67 -6.17 -4.48 5.23
CA PHE A 67 -6.70 -5.82 5.02
C PHE A 67 -5.83 -6.71 4.13
N PHE A 68 -5.19 -6.12 3.12
CA PHE A 68 -4.39 -6.84 2.13
C PHE A 68 -2.88 -6.59 2.23
N TRP A 69 -2.43 -5.83 3.25
CA TRP A 69 -1.06 -5.38 3.35
C TRP A 69 -0.31 -6.08 4.49
N ASN A 70 0.72 -6.84 4.16
CA ASN A 70 1.60 -7.48 5.15
C ASN A 70 2.72 -6.55 5.64
N GLU A 71 3.04 -5.50 4.88
CA GLU A 71 4.15 -4.59 5.16
C GLU A 71 3.75 -3.35 5.96
N TYR A 72 2.44 -3.08 6.08
CA TYR A 72 1.89 -1.92 6.75
C TYR A 72 0.82 -2.34 7.75
N LYS A 73 0.79 -1.65 8.89
CA LYS A 73 -0.26 -1.81 9.89
C LYS A 73 -0.58 -0.45 10.51
N PHE A 74 -1.64 0.16 10.04
CA PHE A 74 -2.03 1.51 10.46
C PHE A 74 -2.61 1.57 11.87
N SER A 75 -3.13 0.45 12.38
CA SER A 75 -3.54 0.34 13.78
C SER A 75 -2.40 0.62 14.77
N SER A 76 -1.15 0.40 14.38
CA SER A 76 0.02 0.76 15.20
C SER A 76 0.21 2.27 15.44
N LEU A 77 -0.52 3.13 14.73
CA LEU A 77 -0.48 4.58 14.93
C LEU A 77 -1.21 5.02 16.21
N TYR A 78 -2.29 4.28 16.58
CA TYR A 78 -3.14 4.58 17.74
C TYR A 78 -3.15 3.46 18.80
N SER A 79 -2.63 2.29 18.48
CA SER A 79 -2.41 1.16 19.38
C SER A 79 -1.01 0.61 19.14
N PRO A 80 0.06 1.22 19.69
CA PRO A 80 1.45 0.82 19.41
C PRO A 80 1.74 -0.64 19.76
N GLU A 81 1.07 -1.19 20.76
CA GLU A 81 1.17 -2.58 21.18
C GLU A 81 0.55 -3.58 20.19
N SER A 82 -0.25 -3.11 19.24
CA SER A 82 -0.90 -3.95 18.23
C SER A 82 0.09 -4.60 17.25
N ASP A 83 1.32 -4.10 17.18
CA ASP A 83 2.35 -4.63 16.31
C ASP A 83 3.74 -4.60 16.95
N THR A 84 4.33 -5.77 17.12
CA THR A 84 5.70 -5.95 17.66
C THR A 84 6.80 -5.78 16.60
N ASN A 85 6.44 -5.71 15.31
CA ASN A 85 7.40 -5.54 14.23
C ASN A 85 7.75 -4.05 14.03
N ASN A 86 8.85 -3.61 14.62
CA ASN A 86 9.30 -2.22 14.54
C ASN A 86 9.45 -1.69 13.11
N ASN A 87 9.91 -2.51 12.16
CA ASN A 87 10.06 -2.09 10.77
C ASN A 87 8.70 -1.79 10.13
N ARG A 88 7.69 -2.62 10.40
CA ARG A 88 6.34 -2.42 9.91
C ARG A 88 5.70 -1.15 10.49
N VAL A 89 5.88 -0.92 11.79
CA VAL A 89 5.44 0.33 12.46
C VAL A 89 6.08 1.56 11.82
N ILE A 90 7.41 1.54 11.62
CA ILE A 90 8.14 2.64 10.99
C ILE A 90 7.68 2.87 9.55
N ASN A 91 7.48 1.81 8.78
CA ASN A 91 7.02 1.90 7.39
C ASN A 91 5.60 2.48 7.32
N SER A 92 4.70 2.06 8.23
CA SER A 92 3.34 2.61 8.31
C SER A 92 3.35 4.11 8.60
N LYS A 93 4.17 4.55 9.57
CA LYS A 93 4.35 5.99 9.89
C LYS A 93 4.89 6.78 8.71
N LYS A 94 5.91 6.26 8.01
CA LYS A 94 6.48 6.91 6.82
C LYS A 94 5.46 7.04 5.70
N LEU A 95 4.68 5.99 5.45
CA LEU A 95 3.69 5.97 4.39
C LEU A 95 2.58 7.00 4.65
N ILE A 96 2.02 7.03 5.85
CA ILE A 96 1.01 8.03 6.25
C ILE A 96 1.58 9.44 6.16
N TYR A 97 2.82 9.66 6.63
CA TYR A 97 3.46 10.96 6.51
C TYR A 97 3.57 11.42 5.05
N VAL A 98 4.02 10.54 4.16
CA VAL A 98 4.12 10.85 2.72
C VAL A 98 2.74 11.17 2.16
N ALA A 99 1.72 10.36 2.45
CA ALA A 99 0.37 10.57 1.96
C ALA A 99 -0.21 11.92 2.42
N CYS A 100 -0.21 12.18 3.72
CA CYS A 100 -0.78 13.39 4.31
C CYS A 100 -0.03 14.67 3.90
N SER A 101 1.30 14.59 3.76
CA SER A 101 2.13 15.74 3.38
C SER A 101 1.97 16.17 1.92
N ARG A 102 1.17 15.47 1.13
CA ARG A 102 0.85 15.88 -0.27
C ARG A 102 -0.25 16.92 -0.33
N ALA A 103 -1.12 16.99 0.66
CA ALA A 103 -2.27 17.90 0.68
C ALA A 103 -1.84 19.37 0.85
N ILE A 104 -2.36 20.25 -0.03
CA ILE A 104 -2.17 21.71 0.09
C ILE A 104 -3.31 22.32 0.88
N THR A 105 -4.56 22.01 0.50
CA THR A 105 -5.75 22.69 1.00
C THR A 105 -6.62 21.78 1.86
N GLY A 106 -6.90 20.57 1.40
CA GLY A 106 -7.80 19.64 2.08
C GLY A 106 -7.17 18.27 2.28
N LEU A 107 -7.29 17.75 3.50
CA LEU A 107 -6.87 16.39 3.86
C LEU A 107 -7.99 15.69 4.61
N ILE A 108 -8.41 14.54 4.11
CA ILE A 108 -9.35 13.65 4.77
C ILE A 108 -8.67 12.29 4.96
N CYS A 109 -8.67 11.77 6.17
CA CYS A 109 -8.20 10.42 6.46
C CYS A 109 -9.40 9.55 6.82
N VAL A 110 -9.52 8.38 6.19
CA VAL A 110 -10.62 7.44 6.39
C VAL A 110 -10.07 6.10 6.85
N LYS A 111 -10.65 5.54 7.89
CA LYS A 111 -10.32 4.18 8.37
C LYS A 111 -11.59 3.47 8.81
N VAL A 112 -11.71 2.21 8.42
CA VAL A 112 -12.70 1.29 8.99
C VAL A 112 -12.14 0.75 10.30
N LEU A 113 -12.88 0.93 11.39
CA LEU A 113 -12.49 0.53 12.73
C LEU A 113 -13.35 -0.64 13.21
N THR A 114 -12.75 -1.55 13.95
CA THR A 114 -13.49 -2.50 14.77
C THR A 114 -13.95 -1.81 16.06
N PRO A 115 -15.00 -2.31 16.76
CA PRO A 115 -15.47 -1.70 18.00
C PRO A 115 -14.40 -1.48 19.06
N ASN A 116 -13.40 -2.36 19.13
CA ASN A 116 -12.30 -2.27 20.10
C ASN A 116 -11.26 -1.20 19.75
N GLU A 117 -11.23 -0.74 18.50
CA GLU A 117 -10.29 0.26 18.03
C GLU A 117 -10.82 1.69 18.15
N VAL A 118 -12.11 1.87 18.34
CA VAL A 118 -12.77 3.20 18.35
C VAL A 118 -12.19 4.10 19.43
N GLU A 119 -12.11 3.62 20.68
CA GLU A 119 -11.61 4.42 21.81
C GLU A 119 -10.13 4.79 21.67
N PRO A 120 -9.18 3.85 21.36
CA PRO A 120 -7.80 4.21 21.11
C PRO A 120 -7.63 5.19 19.94
N PHE A 121 -8.44 5.00 18.87
CA PHE A 121 -8.42 5.88 17.71
C PHE A 121 -8.86 7.30 18.07
N LYS A 122 -10.01 7.47 18.75
CA LYS A 122 -10.53 8.77 19.19
C LYS A 122 -9.58 9.47 20.18
N THR A 123 -8.90 8.70 21.03
CA THR A 123 -7.89 9.25 21.94
C THR A 123 -6.71 9.86 21.17
N THR A 124 -6.26 9.19 20.10
CA THR A 124 -5.14 9.64 19.28
C THR A 124 -5.55 10.75 18.30
N PHE A 125 -6.80 10.67 17.79
CA PHE A 125 -7.36 11.61 16.81
C PHE A 125 -8.68 12.20 17.35
N PRO A 126 -8.63 13.14 18.30
CA PRO A 126 -9.83 13.64 18.99
C PRO A 126 -10.80 14.38 18.07
N GLN A 127 -10.39 14.77 16.86
CA GLN A 127 -11.24 15.42 15.87
C GLN A 127 -11.91 14.44 14.90
N ALA A 128 -11.70 13.12 15.10
CA ALA A 128 -12.28 12.12 14.23
C ALA A 128 -13.80 12.03 14.44
N GLU A 129 -14.53 12.04 13.34
CA GLU A 129 -15.97 11.84 13.30
C GLU A 129 -16.30 10.42 12.89
N GLU A 130 -17.33 9.84 13.48
CA GLU A 130 -17.84 8.52 13.14
C GLU A 130 -18.94 8.67 12.10
N ILE A 131 -18.79 7.99 10.98
CA ILE A 131 -19.78 7.94 9.91
C ILE A 131 -20.39 6.52 9.94
N LEU A 132 -21.63 6.42 10.34
CA LEU A 132 -22.41 5.18 10.37
C LEU A 132 -23.05 4.89 9.01
#